data_050c742d4bbfb49a69578012f61caf11
#
_entry.id   050c742d4bbfb49a69578012f61caf11
#
_cell.length_a   1.000
_cell.length_b   1.000
_cell.length_c   1.000
_cell.angle_alpha   90.00
_cell.angle_beta   90.00
_cell.angle_gamma   90.00
#
_symmetry.space_group_name_H-M   'P 1'
#
loop_
_entity.id
_entity.type
_entity.pdbx_description
1 polymer ?
#
loop_
_entity_poly.entity_id
_entity_poly.type
_entity_poly.pdbx_seq_one_letter_code
_entity_poly.pdbx_strand_id
1 'polypeptide(L)'
;MKTETGNKINIRFIILICIISKIMNAQTLQTVPSVDLKKYAGKWHEIASFPMRFQKGCHCTTAEYTLSEKGYVIVENRCNRNSVNGKQSYIKGRAFVVPNSGNAKLKVQFFWPFRADYWIIDLASDYSYAVVSAPNKKYLWILSRTSTMNETIYQEIVSRLKEKGFEVSKLQKTIQSKV
;
A
#
# COMPACT_ATOMS: atom_id res chain seq x y z
N MET A 1 -60.87 -30.77 -28.49
CA MET A 1 -59.70 -31.33 -27.87
C MET A 1 -58.52 -30.34 -28.10
N LYS A 2 -58.20 -29.46 -27.11
CA LYS A 2 -57.09 -28.57 -27.21
C LYS A 2 -56.00 -29.10 -26.26
N THR A 3 -54.87 -29.47 -26.79
CA THR A 3 -53.69 -29.89 -26.03
C THR A 3 -52.86 -28.68 -25.71
N GLU A 4 -52.84 -28.24 -24.44
CA GLU A 4 -51.90 -27.25 -23.92
C GLU A 4 -50.55 -27.93 -23.67
N THR A 5 -49.56 -27.58 -24.45
CA THR A 5 -48.16 -27.91 -24.17
C THR A 5 -47.55 -26.85 -23.25
N GLY A 6 -47.59 -27.11 -21.95
CA GLY A 6 -46.92 -26.27 -20.94
C GLY A 6 -45.40 -26.41 -21.04
N ASN A 7 -44.75 -25.30 -21.37
CA ASN A 7 -43.31 -25.19 -21.46
C ASN A 7 -42.72 -25.08 -20.02
N LYS A 8 -42.31 -26.23 -19.44
CA LYS A 8 -41.63 -26.25 -18.12
C LYS A 8 -40.20 -25.73 -18.29
N ILE A 9 -40.01 -24.44 -18.09
CA ILE A 9 -38.67 -23.86 -17.97
C ILE A 9 -37.95 -24.56 -16.83
N ASN A 10 -36.82 -25.18 -17.15
CA ASN A 10 -36.05 -26.01 -16.22
C ASN A 10 -35.35 -25.13 -15.19
N ILE A 11 -35.94 -24.93 -14.00
CA ILE A 11 -35.45 -24.11 -12.87
C ILE A 11 -34.00 -24.46 -12.50
N ARG A 12 -33.56 -25.68 -12.76
CA ARG A 12 -32.17 -26.12 -12.53
C ARG A 12 -31.15 -25.38 -13.41
N PHE A 13 -31.53 -24.90 -14.61
CA PHE A 13 -30.66 -24.16 -15.52
C PHE A 13 -30.47 -22.69 -15.05
N ILE A 14 -31.49 -22.10 -14.45
CA ILE A 14 -31.45 -20.72 -13.95
C ILE A 14 -30.55 -20.63 -12.70
N ILE A 15 -30.57 -21.65 -11.83
CA ILE A 15 -29.74 -21.70 -10.62
C ILE A 15 -28.25 -21.84 -10.98
N LEU A 16 -27.91 -22.57 -12.05
CA LEU A 16 -26.53 -22.75 -12.49
C LEU A 16 -25.90 -21.45 -13.05
N ILE A 17 -26.69 -20.60 -13.72
CA ILE A 17 -26.24 -19.34 -14.28
C ILE A 17 -25.98 -18.29 -13.17
N CYS A 18 -26.76 -18.33 -12.08
CA CYS A 18 -26.55 -17.43 -10.92
C CYS A 18 -25.32 -17.77 -10.07
N ILE A 19 -24.81 -19.01 -10.13
CA ILE A 19 -23.63 -19.43 -9.37
C ILE A 19 -22.33 -19.01 -10.07
N ILE A 20 -22.34 -18.88 -11.40
CA ILE A 20 -21.16 -18.54 -12.20
C ILE A 20 -20.79 -17.05 -12.07
N SER A 21 -21.70 -16.17 -11.68
CA SER A 21 -21.46 -14.72 -11.55
C SER A 21 -20.75 -14.30 -10.25
N LYS A 22 -20.38 -15.22 -9.36
CA LYS A 22 -19.60 -14.96 -8.13
C LYS A 22 -18.18 -15.51 -8.15
N ILE A 23 -17.59 -15.69 -9.30
CA ILE A 23 -16.13 -15.75 -9.37
C ILE A 23 -15.65 -14.31 -9.18
N MET A 24 -15.55 -13.90 -7.92
CA MET A 24 -14.78 -12.73 -7.56
C MET A 24 -13.35 -13.00 -8.02
N ASN A 25 -12.99 -12.46 -9.18
CA ASN A 25 -11.59 -12.33 -9.57
C ASN A 25 -10.91 -11.56 -8.43
N ALA A 26 -10.24 -12.28 -7.55
CA ALA A 26 -9.32 -11.66 -6.60
C ALA A 26 -8.22 -11.00 -7.43
N GLN A 27 -8.47 -9.75 -7.82
CA GLN A 27 -7.56 -9.00 -8.66
C GLN A 27 -6.20 -8.93 -7.95
N THR A 28 -5.21 -9.57 -8.58
CA THR A 28 -3.84 -9.57 -8.07
C THR A 28 -3.40 -8.12 -7.92
N LEU A 29 -2.89 -7.77 -6.74
CA LEU A 29 -2.42 -6.40 -6.49
C LEU A 29 -1.36 -6.03 -7.52
N GLN A 30 -1.59 -4.95 -8.26
CA GLN A 30 -0.66 -4.43 -9.26
C GLN A 30 0.18 -3.32 -8.65
N THR A 31 1.44 -3.26 -9.06
CA THR A 31 2.34 -2.13 -8.79
C THR A 31 2.27 -1.11 -9.91
N VAL A 32 2.84 0.08 -9.69
CA VAL A 32 3.15 1.00 -10.78
C VAL A 32 4.11 0.32 -11.76
N PRO A 33 4.09 0.70 -13.05
CA PRO A 33 4.92 0.04 -14.07
C PRO A 33 6.41 0.16 -13.82
N SER A 34 6.87 1.33 -13.37
CA SER A 34 8.29 1.59 -13.10
C SER A 34 8.48 2.69 -12.06
N VAL A 35 9.63 2.66 -11.39
CA VAL A 35 10.07 3.65 -10.39
C VAL A 35 11.50 4.06 -10.69
N ASP A 36 11.73 5.36 -10.86
CA ASP A 36 13.07 5.93 -10.83
C ASP A 36 13.52 6.02 -9.37
N LEU A 37 14.44 5.16 -8.97
CA LEU A 37 14.92 5.09 -7.58
C LEU A 37 15.66 6.37 -7.16
N LYS A 38 16.26 7.12 -8.09
CA LYS A 38 16.91 8.41 -7.77
C LYS A 38 15.88 9.45 -7.36
N LYS A 39 14.75 9.51 -8.09
CA LYS A 39 13.62 10.38 -7.73
C LYS A 39 12.89 9.91 -6.47
N TYR A 40 12.82 8.58 -6.25
CA TYR A 40 12.18 7.99 -5.08
C TYR A 40 13.01 8.15 -3.81
N ALA A 41 14.32 8.25 -3.92
CA ALA A 41 15.24 8.47 -2.80
C ALA A 41 14.92 9.75 -2.02
N GLY A 42 15.49 9.85 -0.81
CA GLY A 42 15.26 10.95 0.12
C GLY A 42 14.14 10.69 1.11
N LYS A 43 13.66 11.74 1.76
CA LYS A 43 12.72 11.68 2.88
C LYS A 43 11.27 11.65 2.42
N TRP A 44 10.48 10.80 3.11
CA TRP A 44 9.05 10.69 3.01
C TRP A 44 8.40 10.79 4.38
N HIS A 45 7.27 11.48 4.47
CA HIS A 45 6.41 11.55 5.65
C HIS A 45 5.26 10.58 5.49
N GLU A 46 4.96 9.79 6.52
CA GLU A 46 3.77 8.96 6.55
C GLU A 46 2.54 9.84 6.81
N ILE A 47 1.58 9.84 5.90
CA ILE A 47 0.32 10.59 6.02
C ILE A 47 -0.74 9.71 6.70
N ALA A 48 -0.82 8.45 6.29
CA ALA A 48 -1.71 7.47 6.89
C ALA A 48 -1.15 6.06 6.68
N SER A 49 -1.55 5.14 7.56
CA SER A 49 -1.19 3.73 7.44
C SER A 49 -2.27 2.83 8.02
N PHE A 50 -2.22 1.54 7.70
CA PHE A 50 -2.95 0.54 8.46
C PHE A 50 -2.33 0.36 9.85
N PRO A 51 -3.12 0.01 10.88
CA PRO A 51 -2.59 -0.20 12.21
C PRO A 51 -1.64 -1.40 12.26
N MET A 52 -0.44 -1.18 12.79
CA MET A 52 0.62 -2.20 12.91
C MET A 52 1.21 -2.21 14.31
N ARG A 53 1.43 -3.41 14.86
CA ARG A 53 1.97 -3.55 16.23
C ARG A 53 3.30 -2.83 16.43
N PHE A 54 4.20 -2.90 15.45
CA PHE A 54 5.53 -2.30 15.53
C PHE A 54 5.54 -0.76 15.42
N GLN A 55 4.44 -0.16 14.89
CA GLN A 55 4.25 1.30 14.80
C GLN A 55 3.28 1.84 15.86
N LYS A 56 2.80 1.02 16.79
CA LYS A 56 1.88 1.48 17.84
C LYS A 56 2.49 2.63 18.62
N GLY A 57 1.76 3.75 18.73
CA GLY A 57 2.21 4.97 19.43
C GLY A 57 3.26 5.77 18.66
N CYS A 58 3.49 5.53 17.37
CA CYS A 58 4.35 6.35 16.53
C CYS A 58 3.64 7.62 16.05
N HIS A 59 4.30 8.76 16.21
CA HIS A 59 3.94 10.08 15.70
C HIS A 59 5.10 10.59 14.85
N CYS A 60 4.87 11.53 13.95
CA CYS A 60 5.88 12.12 13.09
C CYS A 60 6.71 11.07 12.33
N THR A 61 6.03 10.00 11.87
CA THR A 61 6.70 8.89 11.20
C THR A 61 7.27 9.35 9.86
N THR A 62 8.53 9.01 9.64
CA THR A 62 9.22 9.25 8.36
C THR A 62 10.00 8.02 7.92
N ALA A 63 10.15 7.89 6.60
CA ALA A 63 11.05 6.93 5.96
C ALA A 63 12.03 7.70 5.08
N GLU A 64 13.30 7.35 5.13
CA GLU A 64 14.34 7.94 4.30
C GLU A 64 15.03 6.84 3.52
N TYR A 65 15.17 7.04 2.20
CA TYR A 65 15.76 6.08 1.28
C TYR A 65 17.03 6.65 0.66
N THR A 66 18.14 5.93 0.77
CA THR A 66 19.43 6.32 0.19
C THR A 66 19.94 5.20 -0.70
N LEU A 67 20.32 5.53 -1.94
CA LEU A 67 20.91 4.55 -2.85
C LEU A 67 22.34 4.22 -2.37
N SER A 68 22.62 2.92 -2.21
CA SER A 68 23.95 2.44 -1.88
C SER A 68 24.71 2.05 -3.15
N GLU A 69 26.00 2.36 -3.20
CA GLU A 69 26.92 1.87 -4.25
C GLU A 69 26.98 0.33 -4.34
N LYS A 70 26.54 -0.36 -3.27
CA LYS A 70 26.50 -1.83 -3.20
C LYS A 70 25.23 -2.44 -3.82
N GLY A 71 24.41 -1.65 -4.55
CA GLY A 71 23.25 -2.14 -5.31
C GLY A 71 22.00 -2.41 -4.48
N TYR A 72 21.89 -1.90 -3.26
CA TYR A 72 20.67 -1.92 -2.46
C TYR A 72 20.28 -0.51 -2.04
N VAL A 73 19.07 -0.33 -1.53
CA VAL A 73 18.59 0.93 -0.96
C VAL A 73 18.69 0.84 0.56
N ILE A 74 19.34 1.81 1.19
CA ILE A 74 19.32 1.98 2.65
C ILE A 74 17.96 2.55 3.01
N VAL A 75 17.31 1.99 4.04
CA VAL A 75 16.02 2.42 4.56
C VAL A 75 16.17 2.82 6.00
N GLU A 76 15.84 4.05 6.33
CA GLU A 76 15.89 4.58 7.68
C GLU A 76 14.51 5.08 8.09
N ASN A 77 13.88 4.41 9.06
CA ASN A 77 12.57 4.80 9.58
C ASN A 77 12.74 5.47 10.94
N ARG A 78 12.04 6.58 11.15
CA ARG A 78 12.02 7.32 12.40
C ARG A 78 10.58 7.62 12.81
N CYS A 79 10.31 7.64 14.10
CA CYS A 79 9.08 8.17 14.66
C CYS A 79 9.29 8.65 16.10
N ASN A 80 8.40 9.51 16.58
CA ASN A 80 8.37 9.93 17.99
C ASN A 80 7.37 9.06 18.74
N ARG A 81 7.74 8.49 19.87
CA ARG A 81 6.90 7.57 20.66
C ARG A 81 5.90 8.32 21.52
N ASN A 82 4.63 7.92 21.43
CA ASN A 82 3.50 8.33 22.27
C ASN A 82 3.05 9.80 22.14
N SER A 83 3.85 10.67 21.54
CA SER A 83 3.49 12.07 21.25
C SER A 83 4.38 12.66 20.16
N VAL A 84 4.02 13.82 19.62
CA VAL A 84 4.82 14.55 18.62
C VAL A 84 6.18 14.98 19.17
N ASN A 85 6.27 15.19 20.48
CA ASN A 85 7.51 15.56 21.20
C ASN A 85 8.13 14.37 21.97
N GLY A 86 7.63 13.16 21.72
CA GLY A 86 8.09 11.96 22.40
C GLY A 86 9.49 11.55 21.99
N LYS A 87 10.05 10.59 22.74
CA LYS A 87 11.38 10.04 22.43
C LYS A 87 11.42 9.48 21.02
N GLN A 88 12.43 9.86 20.23
CA GLN A 88 12.62 9.35 18.89
C GLN A 88 12.99 7.87 18.91
N SER A 89 12.30 7.09 18.10
CA SER A 89 12.61 5.70 17.76
C SER A 89 13.19 5.67 16.35
N TYR A 90 14.15 4.82 16.11
CA TYR A 90 14.89 4.71 14.87
C TYR A 90 15.18 3.25 14.54
N ILE A 91 15.04 2.90 13.26
CA ILE A 91 15.46 1.60 12.73
C ILE A 91 16.06 1.78 11.34
N LYS A 92 17.15 1.07 11.08
CA LYS A 92 17.85 1.07 9.78
C LYS A 92 17.79 -0.33 9.17
N GLY A 93 17.54 -0.40 7.87
CA GLY A 93 17.47 -1.62 7.11
C GLY A 93 17.98 -1.46 5.69
N ARG A 94 17.78 -2.47 4.88
CA ARG A 94 18.15 -2.51 3.47
C ARG A 94 16.94 -2.95 2.65
N ALA A 95 16.76 -2.37 1.47
CA ALA A 95 15.77 -2.82 0.51
C ALA A 95 16.47 -3.27 -0.77
N PHE A 96 16.05 -4.41 -1.26
CA PHE A 96 16.59 -5.06 -2.46
C PHE A 96 15.51 -5.05 -3.54
N VAL A 97 15.86 -4.54 -4.70
CA VAL A 97 14.95 -4.53 -5.85
C VAL A 97 14.68 -5.97 -6.31
N VAL A 98 13.44 -6.28 -6.57
CA VAL A 98 13.05 -7.54 -7.22
C VAL A 98 13.33 -7.42 -8.74
N PRO A 99 14.10 -8.32 -9.33
CA PRO A 99 14.38 -8.28 -10.78
C PRO A 99 13.09 -8.23 -11.61
N ASN A 100 13.16 -7.56 -12.76
CA ASN A 100 12.06 -7.46 -13.75
C ASN A 100 10.75 -6.84 -13.19
N SER A 101 10.83 -6.01 -12.14
CA SER A 101 9.68 -5.36 -11.52
C SER A 101 9.56 -3.87 -11.83
N GLY A 102 10.38 -3.33 -12.75
CA GLY A 102 10.46 -1.89 -12.98
C GLY A 102 10.86 -1.10 -11.72
N ASN A 103 11.59 -1.72 -10.79
CA ASN A 103 11.93 -1.19 -9.46
C ASN A 103 10.72 -0.91 -8.54
N ALA A 104 9.52 -1.31 -8.94
CA ALA A 104 8.30 -1.06 -8.15
C ALA A 104 8.07 -2.10 -7.03
N LYS A 105 8.83 -3.20 -7.04
CA LYS A 105 8.80 -4.23 -5.99
C LYS A 105 10.16 -4.33 -5.33
N LEU A 106 10.17 -4.20 -4.00
CA LEU A 106 11.37 -4.36 -3.19
C LEU A 106 11.12 -5.39 -2.09
N LYS A 107 12.22 -5.94 -1.56
CA LYS A 107 12.26 -6.75 -0.34
C LYS A 107 13.02 -5.99 0.73
N VAL A 108 12.33 -5.54 1.77
CA VAL A 108 12.91 -4.76 2.88
C VAL A 108 13.35 -5.70 3.99
N GLN A 109 14.55 -5.51 4.50
CA GLN A 109 15.17 -6.29 5.57
C GLN A 109 15.64 -5.37 6.68
N PHE A 110 15.00 -5.44 7.84
CA PHE A 110 15.47 -4.79 9.07
C PHE A 110 16.24 -5.77 9.96
N PHE A 111 15.87 -7.05 9.94
CA PHE A 111 16.51 -8.10 10.73
C PHE A 111 16.83 -9.30 9.84
N TRP A 112 18.07 -9.75 9.85
CA TRP A 112 18.47 -10.97 9.15
C TRP A 112 17.88 -12.21 9.85
N PRO A 113 17.36 -13.22 9.09
CA PRO A 113 17.30 -13.34 7.63
C PRO A 113 15.98 -12.84 7.01
N PHE A 114 15.08 -12.22 7.78
CA PHE A 114 13.71 -11.92 7.38
C PHE A 114 13.63 -10.76 6.40
N ARG A 115 12.86 -10.94 5.31
CA ARG A 115 12.56 -9.90 4.32
C ARG A 115 11.06 -9.76 4.14
N ALA A 116 10.56 -8.53 4.12
CA ALA A 116 9.17 -8.19 3.89
C ALA A 116 8.97 -7.60 2.49
N ASP A 117 7.81 -7.87 1.89
CA ASP A 117 7.42 -7.25 0.63
C ASP A 117 7.14 -5.77 0.82
N TYR A 118 7.61 -4.97 -0.14
CA TYR A 118 7.40 -3.54 -0.23
C TYR A 118 7.07 -3.22 -1.70
N TRP A 119 5.78 -3.06 -2.01
CA TRP A 119 5.28 -2.84 -3.35
C TRP A 119 4.74 -1.43 -3.49
N ILE A 120 5.28 -0.66 -4.43
CA ILE A 120 4.80 0.68 -4.76
C ILE A 120 3.61 0.51 -5.70
N ILE A 121 2.40 0.75 -5.20
CA ILE A 121 1.13 0.45 -5.88
C ILE A 121 0.43 1.69 -6.45
N ASP A 122 0.87 2.87 -6.05
CA ASP A 122 0.48 4.17 -6.59
C ASP A 122 1.62 5.17 -6.36
N LEU A 123 1.86 6.07 -7.30
CA LEU A 123 2.95 7.04 -7.27
C LEU A 123 2.57 8.24 -8.11
N ALA A 124 2.69 9.44 -7.55
CA ALA A 124 2.53 10.67 -8.30
C ALA A 124 3.60 10.79 -9.39
N SER A 125 3.26 11.33 -10.55
CA SER A 125 4.19 11.52 -11.68
C SER A 125 5.37 12.44 -11.30
N ASP A 126 5.13 13.39 -10.41
CA ASP A 126 6.12 14.32 -9.85
C ASP A 126 6.81 13.77 -8.58
N TYR A 127 6.48 12.54 -8.15
CA TYR A 127 6.98 11.91 -6.93
C TYR A 127 6.60 12.66 -5.63
N SER A 128 5.53 13.44 -5.63
CA SER A 128 5.05 14.15 -4.42
C SER A 128 4.40 13.23 -3.40
N TYR A 129 3.76 12.12 -3.83
CA TYR A 129 3.25 11.07 -2.95
C TYR A 129 3.54 9.67 -3.50
N ALA A 130 3.52 8.70 -2.61
CA ALA A 130 3.58 7.27 -2.94
C ALA A 130 2.64 6.47 -2.04
N VAL A 131 2.08 5.38 -2.57
CA VAL A 131 1.31 4.41 -1.81
C VAL A 131 2.02 3.06 -1.86
N VAL A 132 2.25 2.50 -0.69
CA VAL A 132 3.02 1.27 -0.52
C VAL A 132 2.19 0.21 0.19
N SER A 133 2.32 -1.02 -0.28
CA SER A 133 1.64 -2.17 0.33
C SER A 133 2.47 -3.44 0.20
N ALA A 134 1.95 -4.55 0.69
CA ALA A 134 2.40 -5.90 0.42
C ALA A 134 1.35 -6.65 -0.41
N PRO A 135 1.70 -7.75 -1.13
CA PRO A 135 0.77 -8.46 -2.01
C PRO A 135 -0.47 -9.01 -1.31
N ASN A 136 -0.36 -9.30 -0.01
CA ASN A 136 -1.47 -9.78 0.82
C ASN A 136 -2.41 -8.66 1.32
N LYS A 137 -2.15 -7.39 0.98
CA LYS A 137 -2.91 -6.18 1.38
C LYS A 137 -3.02 -5.97 2.91
N LYS A 138 -2.22 -6.68 3.71
CA LYS A 138 -2.24 -6.55 5.20
C LYS A 138 -1.54 -5.29 5.70
N TYR A 139 -0.69 -4.70 4.87
CA TYR A 139 0.08 -3.50 5.17
C TYR A 139 -0.23 -2.44 4.12
N LEU A 140 -0.36 -1.20 4.56
CA LEU A 140 -0.61 -0.07 3.68
C LEU A 140 -0.04 1.20 4.30
N TRP A 141 0.67 1.98 3.48
CA TRP A 141 1.19 3.29 3.83
C TRP A 141 0.90 4.28 2.71
N ILE A 142 0.43 5.46 3.08
CA ILE A 142 0.35 6.65 2.21
C ILE A 142 1.46 7.58 2.64
N LEU A 143 2.39 7.84 1.74
CA LEU A 143 3.59 8.64 1.96
C LEU A 143 3.51 9.94 1.16
N SER A 144 4.08 11.02 1.70
CA SER A 144 4.20 12.31 1.03
C SER A 144 5.59 12.92 1.24
N ARG A 145 6.01 13.78 0.31
CA ARG A 145 7.24 14.58 0.48
C ARG A 145 7.09 15.66 1.55
N THR A 146 5.89 16.07 1.85
CA THR A 146 5.54 17.03 2.89
C THR A 146 4.87 16.35 4.08
N SER A 147 4.99 16.95 5.27
CA SER A 147 4.36 16.45 6.50
C SER A 147 2.83 16.54 6.49
N THR A 148 2.27 17.26 5.52
CA THR A 148 0.84 17.40 5.26
C THR A 148 0.53 17.01 3.83
N MET A 149 -0.71 16.60 3.58
CA MET A 149 -1.23 16.29 2.23
C MET A 149 -2.54 17.04 2.03
N ASN A 150 -2.75 17.55 0.81
CA ASN A 150 -4.03 18.13 0.42
C ASN A 150 -5.13 17.08 0.58
N GLU A 151 -6.25 17.46 1.20
CA GLU A 151 -7.34 16.51 1.50
C GLU A 151 -7.99 15.94 0.23
N THR A 152 -8.10 16.72 -0.84
CA THR A 152 -8.62 16.23 -2.13
C THR A 152 -7.74 15.11 -2.68
N ILE A 153 -6.42 15.31 -2.71
CA ILE A 153 -5.45 14.28 -3.13
C ILE A 153 -5.55 13.04 -2.25
N TYR A 154 -5.67 13.23 -0.92
CA TYR A 154 -5.83 12.12 0.01
C TYR A 154 -7.10 11.30 -0.30
N GLN A 155 -8.24 11.95 -0.53
CA GLN A 155 -9.50 11.27 -0.83
C GLN A 155 -9.47 10.57 -2.19
N GLU A 156 -8.80 11.13 -3.20
CA GLU A 156 -8.59 10.47 -4.48
C GLU A 156 -7.76 9.18 -4.32
N ILE A 157 -6.68 9.21 -3.51
CA ILE A 157 -5.88 8.03 -3.19
C ILE A 157 -6.76 6.98 -2.50
N VAL A 158 -7.55 7.38 -1.49
CA VAL A 158 -8.46 6.48 -0.76
C VAL A 158 -9.49 5.84 -1.70
N SER A 159 -10.06 6.59 -2.65
CA SER A 159 -10.97 6.05 -3.65
C SER A 159 -10.31 4.97 -4.50
N ARG A 160 -9.13 5.24 -5.06
CA ARG A 160 -8.37 4.24 -5.84
C ARG A 160 -7.99 3.01 -5.02
N LEU A 161 -7.68 3.17 -3.73
CA LEU A 161 -7.42 2.06 -2.83
C LEU A 161 -8.64 1.18 -2.59
N LYS A 162 -9.83 1.80 -2.44
CA LYS A 162 -11.10 1.08 -2.33
C LYS A 162 -11.38 0.25 -3.59
N GLU A 163 -11.16 0.81 -4.78
CA GLU A 163 -11.29 0.11 -6.07
C GLU A 163 -10.31 -1.08 -6.19
N LYS A 164 -9.09 -0.93 -5.64
CA LYS A 164 -8.10 -2.02 -5.53
C LYS A 164 -8.45 -3.06 -4.45
N GLY A 165 -9.58 -2.91 -3.74
CA GLY A 165 -10.08 -3.85 -2.74
C GLY A 165 -9.36 -3.76 -1.39
N PHE A 166 -8.87 -2.58 -0.99
CA PHE A 166 -8.39 -2.34 0.37
C PHE A 166 -9.53 -1.98 1.31
N GLU A 167 -9.46 -2.43 2.56
CA GLU A 167 -10.36 -2.01 3.64
C GLU A 167 -9.97 -0.61 4.14
N VAL A 168 -10.28 0.43 3.35
CA VAL A 168 -9.86 1.81 3.62
C VAL A 168 -10.35 2.36 4.97
N SER A 169 -11.40 1.78 5.56
CA SER A 169 -11.86 2.10 6.91
C SER A 169 -10.82 1.82 8.00
N LYS A 170 -9.81 1.00 7.72
CA LYS A 170 -8.67 0.72 8.63
C LYS A 170 -7.60 1.81 8.57
N LEU A 171 -7.61 2.71 7.59
CA LEU A 171 -6.61 3.76 7.50
C LEU A 171 -6.66 4.69 8.71
N GLN A 172 -5.53 4.88 9.34
CA GLN A 172 -5.32 5.81 10.44
C GLN A 172 -4.37 6.92 9.98
N LYS A 173 -4.79 8.18 10.09
CA LYS A 173 -3.93 9.33 9.80
C LYS A 173 -2.80 9.40 10.83
N THR A 174 -1.58 9.56 10.36
CA THR A 174 -0.40 9.74 11.21
C THR A 174 -0.36 11.18 11.71
N ILE A 175 -0.25 11.35 13.01
CA ILE A 175 -0.12 12.69 13.60
C ILE A 175 1.29 13.19 13.31
N GLN A 176 1.39 14.31 12.58
CA GLN A 176 2.63 15.00 12.28
C GLN A 176 2.74 16.26 13.14
N SER A 177 3.96 16.72 13.42
CA SER A 177 4.17 18.06 14.04
C SER A 177 3.64 19.12 13.07
N LYS A 178 2.90 20.10 13.59
CA LYS A 178 2.62 21.32 12.83
C LYS A 178 3.95 22.04 12.62
N VAL A 179 4.30 22.27 11.37
CA VAL A 179 5.40 23.16 11.00
C VAL A 179 4.92 24.59 11.18
#